data_d992a8f43d35e100ef4f94bc4bf987d5
#
_entry.id   d992a8f43d35e100ef4f94bc4bf987d5
#
_cell.length_a   1.000
_cell.length_b   1.000
_cell.length_c   1.000
_cell.angle_alpha   90.00
_cell.angle_beta   90.00
_cell.angle_gamma   90.00
#
_symmetry.space_group_name_H-M   'P 1'
#
loop_
_entity.id
_entity.type
_entity.pdbx_description
1 polymer ?
#
loop_
_entity_poly.entity_id
_entity_poly.type
_entity_poly.pdbx_seq_one_letter_code
_entity_poly.pdbx_strand_id
1 'polypeptide(L)' 'MTDKFERHRQAWKQDEIQKLHQLAGKGMSLRAIAKALTRSEESVQIRAKADRLKINKLR' A
#
# COMPACT_ATOMS: atom_id res chain seq x y z
N MET A 1 17.93 -11.45 -8.79
CA MET A 1 17.70 -11.12 -9.22
C MET A 1 17.44 -9.97 -9.20
N THR A 2 17.00 -9.39 -9.32
CA THR A 2 16.79 -8.25 -9.47
C THR A 2 16.32 -7.61 -8.35
N ASP A 3 17.14 -7.12 -7.57
CA ASP A 3 16.76 -6.40 -6.43
C ASP A 3 15.92 -5.24 -6.71
N LYS A 4 16.12 -4.59 -7.81
CA LYS A 4 15.31 -3.47 -8.11
C LYS A 4 13.91 -3.85 -8.23
N PHE A 5 13.65 -4.91 -8.89
CA PHE A 5 12.30 -5.32 -9.04
C PHE A 5 11.76 -5.77 -7.74
N GLU A 6 12.54 -6.36 -6.94
CA GLU A 6 12.06 -6.79 -5.70
C GLU A 6 11.68 -5.68 -4.82
N ARG A 7 12.33 -4.53 -4.90
CA ARG A 7 11.95 -3.43 -4.11
C ARG A 7 10.59 -2.99 -4.45
N HIS A 8 10.30 -2.92 -5.71
CA HIS A 8 9.02 -2.50 -6.16
C HIS A 8 8.01 -3.53 -5.82
N ARG A 9 8.30 -4.79 -5.95
CA ARG A 9 7.33 -5.78 -5.69
C ARG A 9 7.63 -6.52 -4.45
N GLN A 10 8.27 -5.89 -3.53
CA GLN A 10 8.61 -6.50 -2.29
C GLN A 10 7.40 -7.10 -1.65
N ALA A 11 7.53 -8.28 -1.15
CA ALA A 11 6.42 -8.96 -0.54
C ALA A 11 5.92 -8.17 0.65
N TRP A 12 4.64 -8.14 0.83
CA TRP A 12 4.06 -7.43 1.95
C TRP A 12 4.05 -8.34 3.16
N LYS A 13 4.43 -7.77 4.29
CA LYS A 13 4.40 -8.53 5.51
C LYS A 13 3.00 -8.43 6.07
N GLN A 14 2.68 -9.38 6.93
CA GLN A 14 1.36 -9.39 7.50
C GLN A 14 1.05 -8.11 8.23
N ASP A 15 2.01 -7.57 8.94
CA ASP A 15 1.82 -6.33 9.66
C ASP A 15 1.47 -5.20 8.70
N GLU A 16 2.16 -5.17 7.59
CA GLU A 16 1.93 -4.12 6.62
C GLU A 16 0.55 -4.26 5.99
N ILE A 17 0.16 -5.47 5.72
CA ILE A 17 -1.14 -5.69 5.12
C ILE A 17 -2.23 -5.25 6.07
N GLN A 18 -2.09 -5.61 7.33
CA GLN A 18 -3.07 -5.21 8.31
C GLN A 18 -3.13 -3.71 8.42
N LYS A 19 -1.99 -3.08 8.43
CA LYS A 19 -1.94 -1.65 8.54
C LYS A 19 -2.59 -1.00 7.33
N LEU A 20 -2.34 -1.55 6.16
CA LEU A 20 -2.95 -1.02 4.95
C LEU A 20 -4.46 -1.08 5.05
N HIS A 21 -4.98 -2.20 5.50
CA HIS A 21 -6.42 -2.36 5.62
C HIS A 21 -6.98 -1.39 6.66
N GLN A 22 -6.29 -1.20 7.74
CA GLN A 22 -6.73 -0.28 8.75
C GLN A 22 -6.76 1.14 8.25
N LEU A 23 -5.69 1.55 7.60
CA LEU A 23 -5.60 2.92 7.12
C LEU A 23 -6.62 3.18 6.02
N ALA A 24 -6.83 2.21 5.17
CA ALA A 24 -7.82 2.36 4.13
C ALA A 24 -9.21 2.46 4.75
N GLY A 25 -9.43 1.72 5.81
CA GLY A 25 -10.71 1.76 6.49
C GLY A 25 -10.97 3.10 7.16
N LYS A 26 -9.91 3.82 7.48
CA LYS A 26 -10.06 5.11 8.08
C LYS A 26 -10.27 6.20 7.05
N GLY A 27 -10.26 5.82 5.80
CA GLY A 27 -10.48 6.81 4.75
C GLY A 27 -9.26 7.64 4.41
N MET A 28 -8.08 7.14 4.72
CA MET A 28 -6.88 7.89 4.43
C MET A 28 -6.59 7.86 2.95
N SER A 29 -5.92 8.87 2.47
CA SER A 29 -5.60 8.94 1.07
C SER A 29 -4.47 7.99 0.73
N LEU A 30 -4.34 7.68 -0.54
CA LEU A 30 -3.29 6.79 -1.00
C LEU A 30 -1.93 7.33 -0.60
N ARG A 31 -1.74 8.62 -0.75
CA ARG A 31 -0.49 9.22 -0.42
C ARG A 31 -0.17 9.08 1.07
N ALA A 32 -1.15 9.34 1.89
CA ALA A 32 -0.96 9.25 3.32
C ALA A 32 -0.64 7.82 3.74
N ILE A 33 -1.31 6.86 3.13
CA ILE A 33 -1.08 5.48 3.46
C ILE A 33 0.33 5.06 3.04
N ALA A 34 0.72 5.46 1.85
CA ALA A 34 2.03 5.11 1.35
C ALA A 34 3.10 5.67 2.26
N LYS A 35 2.90 6.88 2.73
CA LYS A 35 3.84 7.49 3.61
C LYS A 35 3.92 6.74 4.93
N ALA A 36 2.79 6.37 5.45
CA ALA A 36 2.74 5.67 6.71
C ALA A 36 3.41 4.31 6.61
N LEU A 37 3.32 3.68 5.46
CA LEU A 37 3.90 2.37 5.26
C LEU A 37 5.31 2.43 4.69
N THR A 38 5.77 3.62 4.39
CA THR A 38 7.06 3.85 3.76
C THR A 38 7.16 3.06 2.46
N ARG A 39 6.13 3.11 1.67
CA ARG A 39 6.12 2.46 0.39
C ARG A 39 5.69 3.47 -0.66
N SER A 40 5.88 3.13 -1.92
CA SER A 40 5.47 4.06 -2.97
C SER A 40 3.97 3.98 -3.13
N GLU A 41 3.38 5.03 -3.65
CA GLU A 41 1.94 5.04 -3.87
C GLU A 41 1.55 3.95 -4.84
N GLU A 42 2.38 3.73 -5.83
CA GLU A 42 2.11 2.72 -6.81
C GLU A 42 2.04 1.34 -6.17
N SER A 43 2.97 1.06 -5.30
CA SER A 43 3.02 -0.23 -4.63
C SER A 43 1.77 -0.44 -3.79
N VAL A 44 1.37 0.60 -3.06
CA VAL A 44 0.20 0.52 -2.22
C VAL A 44 -1.05 0.33 -3.08
N GLN A 45 -1.10 1.04 -4.19
CA GLN A 45 -2.25 0.94 -5.06
C GLN A 45 -2.39 -0.46 -5.65
N ILE A 46 -1.29 -1.04 -6.06
CA ILE A 46 -1.32 -2.38 -6.61
C ILE A 46 -1.82 -3.37 -5.57
N ARG A 47 -1.32 -3.23 -4.35
CA ARG A 47 -1.74 -4.16 -3.31
C ARG A 47 -3.20 -3.95 -2.96
N ALA A 48 -3.63 -2.71 -2.91
CA ALA A 48 -5.00 -2.42 -2.58
C ALA A 48 -5.93 -3.00 -3.63
N LYS A 49 -5.53 -2.91 -4.87
CA LYS A 49 -6.33 -3.45 -5.92
C LYS A 49 -6.41 -4.96 -5.78
N ALA A 50 -5.32 -5.60 -5.48
CA ALA A 50 -5.29 -7.04 -5.32
C ALA A 50 -6.20 -7.47 -4.18
N ASP A 51 -6.29 -6.65 -3.15
CA ASP A 51 -7.12 -6.97 -2.01
C ASP A 51 -8.50 -6.36 -2.12
N ARG A 52 -8.78 -5.74 -3.25
CA ARG A 52 -10.08 -5.11 -3.47
C ARG A 52 -10.42 -4.06 -2.45
N LEU A 53 -9.42 -3.29 -2.07
CA LEU A 53 -9.64 -2.21 -1.14
C LEU A 53 -9.87 -0.94 -1.90
N LYS A 54 -10.73 -0.09 -1.36
CA LYS A 54 -10.97 1.18 -1.95
C LYS A 54 -10.18 2.19 -1.19
N ILE A 55 -9.33 2.92 -1.85
CA ILE A 55 -8.53 3.94 -1.22
C ILE A 55 -8.92 5.28 -1.80
N ASN A 56 -9.07 6.23 -0.91
CA ASN A 56 -9.46 7.57 -1.30
C ASN A 56 -8.29 8.23 -1.99
N LYS A 57 -8.39 8.49 -3.24
CA LYS A 57 -7.33 9.08 -3.94
C LYS A 57 -7.26 10.54 -3.86
N LEU A 58 -8.32 11.16 -3.62
CA LEU A 58 -8.37 12.56 -3.65
C LEU A 58 -8.03 13.24 -2.45
N ARG A 59 -7.88 12.64 -1.44
CA ARG A 59 -7.61 13.40 -0.31
C ARG A 59 -6.54 12.89 0.37
#